data_fc14a5bceead5bc3fe9804f5b6cde90a
#
_entry.id   fc14a5bceead5bc3fe9804f5b6cde90a
#
_cell.length_a   1.000
_cell.length_b   1.000
_cell.length_c   1.000
_cell.angle_alpha   90.00
_cell.angle_beta   90.00
_cell.angle_gamma   90.00
#
_symmetry.space_group_name_H-M   'P 1'
#
loop_
_entity.id
_entity.type
_entity.pdbx_description
1 polymer ?
#
loop_
_entity_poly.entity_id
_entity_poly.type
_entity_poly.pdbx_seq_one_letter_code
_entity_poly.pdbx_strand_id
1 'polypeptide(L)'
;MPKKTILFITLILLALTVLSCKKEVLPKPSSHLRLDYPEANYVQFESQCPFTFEMNADAIIKGEKECGFTISYPKMKATIYLTYKPVNGDINKLLRDAQKLTYEHVIKADDILEQPFLNPQQKVFGMFYQVDGNAATNSQFYATDSTKHFVTGSVYFYAKPNFDSIMPAASYIKNDMQRLLETLKWK
;
A
#
# COMPACT_ATOMS: atom_id res chain seq x y z
N MET A 1 -70.10 29.75 -6.63
CA MET A 1 -69.42 28.73 -5.77
C MET A 1 -69.34 29.30 -4.35
N PRO A 2 -69.68 28.55 -3.32
CA PRO A 2 -69.63 29.06 -1.96
C PRO A 2 -68.19 29.30 -1.54
N LYS A 3 -67.88 30.43 -0.93
CA LYS A 3 -66.56 30.88 -0.47
C LYS A 3 -65.79 29.78 0.32
N LYS A 4 -66.49 28.90 1.00
CA LYS A 4 -65.98 27.77 1.75
C LYS A 4 -65.29 26.69 0.85
N THR A 5 -65.81 26.47 -0.35
CA THR A 5 -65.25 25.47 -1.30
C THR A 5 -63.97 25.99 -1.92
N ILE A 6 -63.85 27.28 -2.20
CA ILE A 6 -62.65 27.89 -2.71
C ILE A 6 -61.53 27.85 -1.65
N LEU A 7 -61.86 28.15 -0.40
CA LEU A 7 -60.92 28.06 0.72
C LEU A 7 -60.36 26.65 0.94
N PHE A 8 -61.21 25.65 0.76
CA PHE A 8 -60.83 24.24 0.93
C PHE A 8 -59.89 23.78 -0.19
N ILE A 9 -60.14 24.19 -1.43
CA ILE A 9 -59.29 23.89 -2.60
C ILE A 9 -57.93 24.57 -2.47
N THR A 10 -57.88 25.82 -2.03
CA THR A 10 -56.61 26.54 -1.82
C THR A 10 -55.78 25.91 -0.68
N LEU A 11 -56.41 25.40 0.36
CA LEU A 11 -55.72 24.73 1.46
C LEU A 11 -55.11 23.38 1.02
N ILE A 12 -55.84 22.64 0.18
CA ILE A 12 -55.31 21.36 -0.40
C ILE A 12 -54.17 21.64 -1.37
N LEU A 13 -54.26 22.67 -2.18
CA LEU A 13 -53.18 23.04 -3.11
C LEU A 13 -51.92 23.47 -2.36
N LEU A 14 -52.07 24.19 -1.24
CA LEU A 14 -50.97 24.60 -0.37
C LEU A 14 -50.32 23.43 0.33
N ALA A 15 -51.13 22.43 0.76
CA ALA A 15 -50.62 21.21 1.39
C ALA A 15 -49.82 20.32 0.42
N LEU A 16 -50.15 20.33 -0.87
CA LEU A 16 -49.43 19.56 -1.90
C LEU A 16 -48.05 20.16 -2.23
N THR A 17 -47.81 21.43 -1.97
CA THR A 17 -46.51 22.08 -2.24
C THR A 17 -45.46 21.75 -1.19
N VAL A 18 -45.83 21.31 0.02
CA VAL A 18 -44.87 20.94 1.09
C VAL A 18 -44.41 19.49 1.01
N LEU A 19 -44.98 18.66 0.13
CA LEU A 19 -44.55 17.30 -0.15
C LEU A 19 -43.43 17.23 -1.19
N SER A 20 -42.63 18.28 -1.33
CA SER A 20 -41.43 18.26 -2.17
C SER A 20 -40.42 17.29 -1.54
N CYS A 21 -40.32 16.09 -2.09
CA CYS A 21 -39.27 15.14 -1.73
C CYS A 21 -37.92 15.83 -1.82
N LYS A 22 -37.23 15.99 -0.69
CA LYS A 22 -35.80 16.25 -0.68
C LYS A 22 -35.15 15.08 -1.37
N LYS A 23 -34.63 15.27 -2.59
CA LYS A 23 -33.73 14.31 -3.20
C LYS A 23 -32.55 14.17 -2.24
N GLU A 24 -32.41 13.01 -1.63
CA GLU A 24 -31.16 12.67 -0.94
C GLU A 24 -30.03 12.84 -1.95
N VAL A 25 -29.16 13.78 -1.67
CA VAL A 25 -27.93 13.95 -2.43
C VAL A 25 -27.02 12.81 -1.98
N LEU A 26 -27.05 11.69 -2.70
CA LEU A 26 -26.06 10.64 -2.52
C LEU A 26 -24.68 11.26 -2.76
N PRO A 27 -23.75 11.16 -1.80
CA PRO A 27 -22.37 11.60 -2.01
C PRO A 27 -21.86 10.91 -3.26
N LYS A 28 -21.35 11.67 -4.22
CA LYS A 28 -20.67 11.08 -5.38
C LYS A 28 -19.47 10.29 -4.85
N PRO A 29 -19.23 9.05 -5.33
CA PRO A 29 -18.01 8.34 -4.99
C PRO A 29 -16.81 9.24 -5.34
N SER A 30 -15.81 9.30 -4.46
CA SER A 30 -14.55 9.98 -4.77
C SER A 30 -14.01 9.44 -6.08
N SER A 31 -13.76 10.34 -7.05
CA SER A 31 -13.16 9.92 -8.32
C SER A 31 -11.69 9.64 -8.07
N HIS A 32 -11.28 8.38 -8.21
CA HIS A 32 -9.87 8.03 -8.22
C HIS A 32 -9.23 8.45 -9.56
N LEU A 33 -8.01 8.98 -9.48
CA LEU A 33 -7.24 9.29 -10.67
C LEU A 33 -6.89 7.97 -11.39
N ARG A 34 -7.42 7.77 -12.59
CA ARG A 34 -7.07 6.59 -13.39
C ARG A 34 -5.73 6.86 -14.07
N LEU A 35 -4.67 6.32 -13.49
CA LEU A 35 -3.34 6.29 -14.09
C LEU A 35 -3.10 4.87 -14.59
N ASP A 36 -2.85 4.74 -15.88
CA ASP A 36 -2.46 3.47 -16.49
C ASP A 36 -0.93 3.39 -16.46
N TYR A 37 -0.39 2.38 -15.80
CA TYR A 37 1.03 2.06 -15.80
C TYR A 37 1.31 0.91 -16.78
N PRO A 38 2.53 0.85 -17.36
CA PRO A 38 2.88 -0.26 -18.25
C PRO A 38 2.84 -1.59 -17.49
N GLU A 39 2.60 -2.68 -18.23
CA GLU A 39 2.75 -4.01 -17.65
C GLU A 39 4.16 -4.19 -17.10
N ALA A 40 4.26 -4.75 -15.90
CA ALA A 40 5.53 -4.94 -15.24
C ALA A 40 6.32 -6.05 -15.96
N ASN A 41 7.56 -5.74 -16.33
CA ASN A 41 8.53 -6.71 -16.84
C ASN A 41 9.58 -6.94 -15.76
N TYR A 42 9.76 -8.21 -15.35
CA TYR A 42 10.66 -8.54 -14.24
C TYR A 42 11.96 -9.11 -14.74
N VAL A 43 13.05 -8.66 -14.13
CA VAL A 43 14.41 -9.11 -14.38
C VAL A 43 15.05 -9.57 -13.08
N GLN A 44 15.91 -10.59 -13.18
CA GLN A 44 16.68 -11.08 -12.03
C GLN A 44 17.70 -10.01 -11.62
N PHE A 45 17.65 -9.62 -10.35
CA PHE A 45 18.68 -8.76 -9.75
C PHE A 45 19.72 -9.61 -9.03
N GLU A 46 20.95 -9.50 -9.49
CA GLU A 46 22.12 -10.15 -8.93
C GLU A 46 23.06 -9.13 -8.29
N SER A 47 23.55 -9.42 -7.12
CA SER A 47 24.54 -8.62 -6.39
C SER A 47 25.50 -9.53 -5.64
N GLN A 48 26.49 -8.96 -4.97
CA GLN A 48 27.37 -9.71 -4.06
C GLN A 48 26.72 -10.00 -2.70
N CYS A 49 25.48 -9.51 -2.49
CA CYS A 49 24.74 -9.74 -1.27
C CYS A 49 24.27 -11.21 -1.15
N PRO A 50 24.00 -11.70 0.08
CA PRO A 50 23.65 -13.10 0.30
C PRO A 50 22.21 -13.42 -0.11
N PHE A 51 21.62 -12.65 -1.00
CA PHE A 51 20.30 -12.89 -1.55
C PHE A 51 20.17 -12.32 -2.97
N THR A 52 19.19 -12.84 -3.69
CA THR A 52 18.78 -12.39 -5.03
C THR A 52 17.26 -12.36 -5.12
N PHE A 53 16.72 -11.62 -6.08
CA PHE A 53 15.27 -11.46 -6.28
C PHE A 53 14.99 -10.95 -7.70
N GLU A 54 13.74 -10.97 -8.12
CA GLU A 54 13.30 -10.31 -9.34
C GLU A 54 12.78 -8.91 -9.03
N MET A 55 13.12 -7.96 -9.90
CA MET A 55 12.66 -6.58 -9.82
C MET A 55 12.09 -6.11 -11.15
N ASN A 56 11.26 -5.09 -11.11
CA ASN A 56 10.76 -4.45 -12.31
C ASN A 56 11.89 -3.79 -13.10
N ALA A 57 11.99 -4.10 -14.39
CA ALA A 57 13.03 -3.58 -15.28
C ALA A 57 12.98 -2.05 -15.46
N ASP A 58 11.80 -1.43 -15.27
CA ASP A 58 11.62 0.01 -15.34
C ASP A 58 12.08 0.76 -14.07
N ALA A 59 12.36 0.02 -12.99
CA ALA A 59 12.84 0.59 -11.74
C ALA A 59 14.37 0.80 -11.79
N ILE A 60 14.84 1.83 -11.09
CA ILE A 60 16.25 2.19 -11.00
C ILE A 60 16.77 1.80 -9.63
N ILE A 61 17.73 0.87 -9.60
CA ILE A 61 18.38 0.49 -8.35
C ILE A 61 19.57 1.42 -8.06
N LYS A 62 19.71 1.81 -6.79
CA LYS A 62 20.80 2.67 -6.31
C LYS A 62 21.27 2.18 -4.94
N GLY A 63 22.57 2.27 -4.73
CA GLY A 63 23.20 1.99 -3.44
C GLY A 63 23.41 0.48 -3.22
N GLU A 64 24.50 0.12 -2.60
CA GLU A 64 24.85 -1.24 -2.19
C GLU A 64 25.58 -1.24 -0.84
N LYS A 65 25.41 -0.19 -0.06
CA LYS A 65 26.06 -0.14 1.25
C LYS A 65 25.47 -1.19 2.16
N GLU A 66 26.31 -2.12 2.63
CA GLU A 66 25.91 -3.17 3.59
C GLU A 66 24.68 -3.99 3.12
N CYS A 67 24.58 -4.22 1.80
CA CYS A 67 23.42 -4.87 1.18
C CYS A 67 22.08 -4.15 1.41
N GLY A 68 22.11 -2.85 1.57
CA GLY A 68 20.94 -1.99 1.52
C GLY A 68 20.77 -1.38 0.14
N PHE A 69 19.57 -1.48 -0.42
CA PHE A 69 19.25 -0.98 -1.77
C PHE A 69 18.08 -0.01 -1.74
N THR A 70 18.11 0.93 -2.68
CA THR A 70 16.93 1.74 -3.02
C THR A 70 16.49 1.41 -4.44
N ILE A 71 15.24 0.98 -4.59
CA ILE A 71 14.63 0.71 -5.89
C ILE A 71 13.69 1.88 -6.19
N SER A 72 14.09 2.75 -7.09
CA SER A 72 13.42 4.02 -7.38
C SER A 72 12.48 3.90 -8.57
N TYR A 73 11.29 4.47 -8.44
CA TYR A 73 10.28 4.64 -9.48
C TYR A 73 10.05 6.13 -9.74
N PRO A 74 10.90 6.79 -10.55
CA PRO A 74 10.87 8.26 -10.69
C PRO A 74 9.53 8.79 -11.21
N LYS A 75 8.90 8.09 -12.16
CA LYS A 75 7.60 8.45 -12.75
C LYS A 75 6.46 8.42 -11.72
N MET A 76 6.58 7.57 -10.70
CA MET A 76 5.59 7.39 -9.62
C MET A 76 5.97 8.18 -8.37
N LYS A 77 7.13 8.87 -8.37
CA LYS A 77 7.71 9.56 -7.21
C LYS A 77 7.76 8.67 -5.96
N ALA A 78 8.17 7.42 -6.16
CA ALA A 78 8.23 6.42 -5.11
C ALA A 78 9.58 5.72 -5.06
N THR A 79 9.91 5.17 -3.91
CA THR A 79 11.12 4.39 -3.70
C THR A 79 10.84 3.26 -2.70
N ILE A 80 11.27 2.05 -3.04
CA ILE A 80 11.34 0.93 -2.11
C ILE A 80 12.74 0.97 -1.48
N TYR A 81 12.77 0.95 -0.15
CA TYR A 81 14.00 0.81 0.63
C TYR A 81 14.12 -0.63 1.09
N LEU A 82 15.17 -1.32 0.67
CA LEU A 82 15.54 -2.65 1.13
C LEU A 82 16.69 -2.54 2.12
N THR A 83 16.58 -3.20 3.25
CA THR A 83 17.64 -3.27 4.25
C THR A 83 17.89 -4.74 4.61
N TYR A 84 19.14 -5.16 4.52
CA TYR A 84 19.59 -6.47 4.97
C TYR A 84 20.26 -6.37 6.33
N LYS A 85 20.02 -7.37 7.18
CA LYS A 85 20.73 -7.58 8.45
C LYS A 85 21.08 -9.05 8.61
N PRO A 86 22.32 -9.39 8.98
CA PRO A 86 22.64 -10.74 9.39
C PRO A 86 21.97 -11.05 10.74
N VAL A 87 21.45 -12.26 10.89
CA VAL A 87 20.91 -12.74 12.17
C VAL A 87 22.05 -13.29 13.01
N ASN A 88 22.29 -12.68 14.17
CA ASN A 88 23.36 -13.05 15.10
C ASN A 88 22.77 -13.57 16.43
N GLY A 89 21.78 -14.46 16.36
CA GLY A 89 21.04 -14.94 17.52
C GLY A 89 19.95 -13.96 18.03
N ASP A 90 19.72 -12.87 17.33
CA ASP A 90 18.85 -11.76 17.71
C ASP A 90 17.54 -11.66 16.89
N ILE A 91 17.14 -12.77 16.27
CA ILE A 91 15.95 -12.82 15.40
C ILE A 91 14.71 -12.20 16.04
N ASN A 92 14.46 -12.47 17.33
CA ASN A 92 13.32 -11.92 18.04
C ASN A 92 13.37 -10.39 18.17
N LYS A 93 14.58 -9.80 18.23
CA LYS A 93 14.77 -8.35 18.20
C LYS A 93 14.46 -7.80 16.82
N LEU A 94 15.02 -8.42 15.77
CA LEU A 94 14.79 -8.00 14.38
C LEU A 94 13.30 -8.05 14.01
N LEU A 95 12.60 -9.10 14.43
CA LEU A 95 11.14 -9.22 14.24
C LEU A 95 10.36 -8.10 14.95
N ARG A 96 10.69 -7.83 16.23
CA ARG A 96 10.05 -6.73 16.97
C ARG A 96 10.31 -5.37 16.33
N ASP A 97 11.55 -5.13 15.87
CA ASP A 97 11.92 -3.88 15.22
C ASP A 97 11.15 -3.68 13.91
N ALA A 98 10.99 -4.75 13.10
CA ALA A 98 10.22 -4.71 11.86
C ALA A 98 8.72 -4.47 12.11
N GLN A 99 8.14 -5.17 13.09
CA GLN A 99 6.74 -4.97 13.49
C GLN A 99 6.51 -3.55 14.04
N LYS A 100 7.40 -3.09 14.93
CA LYS A 100 7.30 -1.74 15.49
C LYS A 100 7.27 -0.68 14.40
N LEU A 101 8.14 -0.78 13.39
CA LEU A 101 8.16 0.14 12.25
C LEU A 101 6.79 0.16 11.52
N THR A 102 6.14 -0.98 11.36
CA THR A 102 4.81 -1.07 10.74
C THR A 102 3.75 -0.39 11.60
N TYR A 103 3.72 -0.69 12.89
CA TYR A 103 2.68 -0.17 13.80
C TYR A 103 2.86 1.29 14.22
N GLU A 104 4.03 1.89 14.04
CA GLU A 104 4.22 3.34 14.20
C GLU A 104 3.38 4.16 13.20
N HIS A 105 2.95 3.53 12.09
CA HIS A 105 2.05 4.16 11.10
C HIS A 105 0.56 4.06 11.45
N VAL A 106 0.16 3.26 12.44
CA VAL A 106 -1.25 3.04 12.85
C VAL A 106 -1.99 4.35 13.14
N ILE A 107 -1.31 5.37 13.65
CA ILE A 107 -1.94 6.67 13.99
C ILE A 107 -2.57 7.35 12.75
N LYS A 108 -2.12 7.03 11.54
CA LYS A 108 -2.57 7.60 10.26
C LYS A 108 -3.09 6.56 9.27
N ALA A 109 -3.07 5.30 9.66
CA ALA A 109 -3.62 4.20 8.88
C ALA A 109 -5.11 4.04 9.20
N ASP A 110 -5.90 3.76 8.17
CA ASP A 110 -7.30 3.37 8.34
C ASP A 110 -7.40 1.87 8.63
N ASP A 111 -6.50 1.07 8.03
CA ASP A 111 -6.40 -0.39 8.24
C ASP A 111 -4.97 -0.88 7.96
N ILE A 112 -4.61 -2.02 8.57
CA ILE A 112 -3.36 -2.76 8.29
C ILE A 112 -3.70 -4.21 8.05
N LEU A 113 -3.55 -4.65 6.80
CA LEU A 113 -3.69 -6.04 6.42
C LEU A 113 -2.35 -6.76 6.52
N GLU A 114 -2.31 -7.82 7.32
CA GLU A 114 -1.15 -8.69 7.50
C GLU A 114 -1.30 -9.96 6.66
N GLN A 115 -0.33 -10.24 5.82
CA GLN A 115 -0.30 -11.42 4.94
C GLN A 115 0.95 -12.23 5.23
N PRO A 116 0.84 -13.38 5.93
CA PRO A 116 1.97 -14.29 6.11
C PRO A 116 2.50 -14.80 4.78
N PHE A 117 3.82 -14.79 4.63
CA PHE A 117 4.53 -15.35 3.49
C PHE A 117 5.38 -16.53 3.90
N LEU A 118 5.15 -17.68 3.26
CA LEU A 118 5.84 -18.94 3.58
C LEU A 118 6.31 -19.60 2.29
N ASN A 119 7.63 -19.70 2.11
CA ASN A 119 8.26 -20.48 1.04
C ASN A 119 9.29 -21.44 1.64
N PRO A 120 8.87 -22.65 2.08
CA PRO A 120 9.76 -23.62 2.71
C PRO A 120 10.87 -24.12 1.79
N GLN A 121 10.63 -24.16 0.47
CA GLN A 121 11.63 -24.64 -0.51
C GLN A 121 12.85 -23.72 -0.56
N GLN A 122 12.63 -22.41 -0.48
CA GLN A 122 13.67 -21.39 -0.47
C GLN A 122 14.07 -20.97 0.96
N LYS A 123 13.44 -21.55 1.99
CA LYS A 123 13.57 -21.14 3.40
C LYS A 123 13.35 -19.66 3.60
N VAL A 124 12.33 -19.11 2.94
CA VAL A 124 11.92 -17.71 3.08
C VAL A 124 10.60 -17.66 3.84
N PHE A 125 10.64 -17.06 5.01
CA PHE A 125 9.50 -16.88 5.91
C PHE A 125 9.36 -15.38 6.21
N GLY A 126 8.15 -14.85 6.20
CA GLY A 126 7.99 -13.41 6.40
C GLY A 126 6.55 -12.99 6.58
N MET A 127 6.38 -11.70 6.57
CA MET A 127 5.09 -11.03 6.62
C MET A 127 5.08 -9.89 5.63
N PHE A 128 4.03 -9.78 4.84
CA PHE A 128 3.73 -8.63 4.02
C PHE A 128 2.64 -7.82 4.70
N TYR A 129 2.85 -6.51 4.83
CA TYR A 129 1.92 -5.57 5.41
C TYR A 129 1.41 -4.62 4.33
N GLN A 130 0.11 -4.51 4.19
CA GLN A 130 -0.53 -3.47 3.41
C GLN A 130 -1.16 -2.47 4.39
N VAL A 131 -0.81 -1.20 4.25
CA VAL A 131 -1.27 -0.11 5.10
C VAL A 131 -2.14 0.81 4.27
N ASP A 132 -3.42 0.84 4.56
CA ASP A 132 -4.39 1.72 3.91
C ASP A 132 -4.53 3.02 4.69
N GLY A 133 -4.91 4.10 4.00
CA GLY A 133 -5.02 5.44 4.58
C GLY A 133 -3.82 6.34 4.32
N ASN A 134 -3.78 7.49 5.03
CA ASN A 134 -2.77 8.53 4.84
C ASN A 134 -1.45 8.25 5.57
N ALA A 135 -1.03 6.99 5.60
CA ALA A 135 0.24 6.57 6.17
C ALA A 135 1.43 6.99 5.28
N ALA A 136 2.61 7.13 5.90
CA ALA A 136 3.84 7.47 5.17
C ALA A 136 4.34 6.34 4.27
N THR A 137 4.00 5.08 4.62
CA THR A 137 4.28 3.89 3.84
C THR A 137 3.00 3.08 3.66
N ASN A 138 2.76 2.59 2.45
CA ASN A 138 1.55 1.83 2.12
C ASN A 138 1.81 0.33 1.99
N SER A 139 3.07 -0.08 1.86
CA SER A 139 3.45 -1.49 1.83
C SER A 139 4.80 -1.68 2.49
N GLN A 140 4.89 -2.73 3.29
CA GLN A 140 6.12 -3.16 3.96
C GLN A 140 6.18 -4.69 3.98
N PHE A 141 7.38 -5.23 4.10
CA PHE A 141 7.56 -6.65 4.40
C PHE A 141 8.84 -6.88 5.19
N TYR A 142 8.90 -8.00 5.83
CA TYR A 142 10.15 -8.64 6.21
C TYR A 142 10.21 -10.07 5.69
N ALA A 143 11.43 -10.55 5.46
CA ALA A 143 11.72 -11.93 5.09
C ALA A 143 12.96 -12.42 5.81
N THR A 144 12.97 -13.68 6.21
CA THR A 144 14.07 -14.29 6.95
C THR A 144 14.13 -15.80 6.71
N ASP A 145 15.31 -16.41 6.86
CA ASP A 145 15.48 -17.85 7.01
C ASP A 145 15.47 -18.28 8.49
N SER A 146 15.16 -17.34 9.39
CA SER A 146 15.14 -17.50 10.84
C SER A 146 16.51 -17.74 11.50
N THR A 147 17.58 -17.90 10.74
CA THR A 147 18.89 -18.33 11.27
C THR A 147 20.04 -17.40 10.91
N LYS A 148 20.10 -16.90 9.67
CA LYS A 148 21.24 -16.14 9.15
C LYS A 148 20.86 -14.82 8.49
N HIS A 149 19.70 -14.78 7.86
CA HIS A 149 19.34 -13.72 6.95
C HIS A 149 18.04 -13.03 7.36
N PHE A 150 18.05 -11.71 7.30
CA PHE A 150 16.87 -10.89 7.55
C PHE A 150 16.86 -9.70 6.59
N VAL A 151 15.78 -9.57 5.81
CA VAL A 151 15.56 -8.45 4.88
C VAL A 151 14.26 -7.75 5.23
N THR A 152 14.27 -6.43 5.19
CA THR A 152 13.04 -5.62 5.26
C THR A 152 12.91 -4.79 3.99
N GLY A 153 11.68 -4.57 3.56
CA GLY A 153 11.33 -3.68 2.46
C GLY A 153 10.20 -2.74 2.84
N SER A 154 10.32 -1.46 2.49
CA SER A 154 9.28 -0.46 2.74
C SER A 154 9.21 0.51 1.57
N VAL A 155 7.99 0.87 1.11
CA VAL A 155 7.81 1.86 0.06
C VAL A 155 7.46 3.23 0.64
N TYR A 156 8.07 4.28 0.08
CA TYR A 156 7.77 5.67 0.41
C TYR A 156 7.48 6.45 -0.86
N PHE A 157 6.47 7.34 -0.78
CA PHE A 157 6.12 8.28 -1.84
C PHE A 157 6.62 9.67 -1.49
N TYR A 158 7.27 10.34 -2.47
CA TYR A 158 7.70 11.74 -2.35
C TYR A 158 6.53 12.69 -2.70
N ALA A 159 5.40 12.49 -2.02
CA ALA A 159 4.21 13.32 -2.15
C ALA A 159 3.62 13.55 -0.76
N LYS A 160 2.82 14.62 -0.59
CA LYS A 160 2.01 14.74 0.63
C LYS A 160 1.11 13.51 0.71
N PRO A 161 1.01 12.88 1.90
CA PRO A 161 0.10 11.76 2.09
C PRO A 161 -1.32 12.16 1.66
N ASN A 162 -1.76 11.60 0.56
CA ASN A 162 -3.12 11.67 0.05
C ASN A 162 -3.37 10.33 -0.62
N PHE A 163 -3.94 9.42 0.15
CA PHE A 163 -4.14 8.03 -0.24
C PHE A 163 -4.83 7.90 -1.58
N ASP A 164 -5.92 8.65 -1.80
CA ASP A 164 -6.69 8.58 -3.05
C ASP A 164 -5.86 8.92 -4.29
N SER A 165 -4.94 9.87 -4.18
CA SER A 165 -4.11 10.31 -5.31
C SER A 165 -2.93 9.37 -5.61
N ILE A 166 -2.41 8.69 -4.59
CA ILE A 166 -1.28 7.75 -4.75
C ILE A 166 -1.73 6.31 -4.96
N MET A 167 -3.00 5.97 -4.71
CA MET A 167 -3.52 4.60 -4.74
C MET A 167 -3.15 3.82 -6.02
N PRO A 168 -3.26 4.37 -7.25
CA PRO A 168 -2.88 3.62 -8.45
C PRO A 168 -1.38 3.24 -8.43
N ALA A 169 -0.50 4.17 -8.04
CA ALA A 169 0.94 3.92 -7.92
C ALA A 169 1.25 2.96 -6.77
N ALA A 170 0.57 3.13 -5.63
CA ALA A 170 0.73 2.26 -4.47
C ALA A 170 0.34 0.81 -4.80
N SER A 171 -0.77 0.61 -5.53
CA SER A 171 -1.20 -0.71 -5.99
C SER A 171 -0.20 -1.34 -6.96
N TYR A 172 0.33 -0.56 -7.89
CA TYR A 172 1.34 -1.04 -8.84
C TYR A 172 2.62 -1.49 -8.11
N ILE A 173 3.18 -0.63 -7.26
CA ILE A 173 4.43 -0.93 -6.54
C ILE A 173 4.23 -2.04 -5.50
N LYS A 174 3.04 -2.16 -4.90
CA LYS A 174 2.70 -3.28 -4.04
C LYS A 174 2.91 -4.62 -4.76
N ASN A 175 2.44 -4.75 -6.01
CA ASN A 175 2.63 -5.97 -6.79
C ASN A 175 4.12 -6.24 -7.07
N ASP A 176 4.90 -5.20 -7.35
CA ASP A 176 6.35 -5.33 -7.52
C ASP A 176 7.05 -5.76 -6.23
N MET A 177 6.62 -5.25 -5.07
CA MET A 177 7.14 -5.68 -3.77
C MET A 177 6.75 -7.14 -3.44
N GLN A 178 5.55 -7.56 -3.79
CA GLN A 178 5.12 -8.95 -3.64
C GLN A 178 5.95 -9.86 -4.54
N ARG A 179 6.18 -9.47 -5.81
CA ARG A 179 7.04 -10.23 -6.72
C ARG A 179 8.46 -10.36 -6.20
N LEU A 180 9.03 -9.29 -5.66
CA LEU A 180 10.34 -9.29 -5.03
C LEU A 180 10.39 -10.31 -3.88
N LEU A 181 9.41 -10.29 -2.98
CA LEU A 181 9.32 -11.21 -1.85
C LEU A 181 9.14 -12.67 -2.30
N GLU A 182 8.28 -12.93 -3.30
CA GLU A 182 8.00 -14.25 -3.84
C GLU A 182 9.22 -14.89 -4.51
N THR A 183 10.07 -14.07 -5.12
CA THR A 183 11.24 -14.53 -5.88
C THR A 183 12.54 -14.46 -5.10
N LEU A 184 12.47 -13.98 -3.85
CA LEU A 184 13.64 -13.86 -2.98
C LEU A 184 14.25 -15.24 -2.69
N LYS A 185 15.57 -15.33 -2.86
CA LYS A 185 16.37 -16.52 -2.59
C LYS A 185 17.64 -16.14 -1.85
N TRP A 186 17.97 -16.93 -0.84
CA TRP A 186 19.26 -16.84 -0.15
C TRP A 186 20.34 -17.53 -0.97
N LYS A 187 21.57 -16.99 -0.91
CA LYS A 187 22.77 -17.59 -1.54
C LYS A 187 23.56 -18.41 -0.56
#